data_bc3dcdd35da54d92da13ac08ad605fe4
#
_entry.id   bc3dcdd35da54d92da13ac08ad605fe4
#
_cell.length_a   1.000
_cell.length_b   1.000
_cell.length_c   1.000
_cell.angle_alpha   90.00
_cell.angle_beta   90.00
_cell.angle_gamma   90.00
#
_symmetry.space_group_name_H-M   'P 1'
#
loop_
_entity.id
_entity.type
_entity.pdbx_description
1 polymer ?
#
loop_
_entity_poly.entity_id
_entity_poly.type
_entity_poly.pdbx_seq_one_letter_code
_entity_poly.pdbx_strand_id
1 'polypeptide(L)'
;MSLARAIATGDLLELPSRRDEDWRWTDLRGLIRVLPAASPVHAGALDPGPFTGLADEDVVVINGRGPGRIQVAPLGRRVIALRFVAAPDAGAHASSLTIDIGENADVTLLESYEGEGAGYVVEADLAIALARGARLERIVLTRDADDAVSVSRARIALGPAASFAQTVFAGGAKRQRVETDVAHPGAGASVRLDGLYVVGGRRHADITTVVTHAGVDGATSQLTKGVVREQGRGVFQGRIVVAPGADRTDARMRHDALVLSDHAEVDAKPELEIYADDVSCAHGNTVGALDEEALFYARQRGFPDAEARAMLTDAFLGEVLDRIEHDGARDVARAWLAGHNRAPS
;
A
#
# COMPACT_ATOMS: atom_id res chain seq x y z
N MET A 1 -11.80 15.62 8.37
CA MET A 1 -11.93 15.69 6.89
C MET A 1 -11.58 14.32 6.32
N SER A 2 -12.35 13.80 5.37
CA SER A 2 -12.03 12.56 4.65
C SER A 2 -12.73 12.56 3.28
N LEU A 3 -12.22 11.77 2.35
CA LEU A 3 -12.83 11.60 1.04
C LEU A 3 -14.21 10.93 1.17
N ALA A 4 -14.34 9.89 2.02
CA ALA A 4 -15.62 9.23 2.29
C ALA A 4 -16.70 10.20 2.77
N ARG A 5 -16.34 11.14 3.65
CA ARG A 5 -17.28 12.15 4.13
C ARG A 5 -17.68 13.13 3.01
N ALA A 6 -16.72 13.56 2.19
CA ALA A 6 -17.02 14.40 1.02
C ALA A 6 -17.96 13.67 0.04
N ILE A 7 -17.73 12.38 -0.22
CA ILE A 7 -18.60 11.55 -1.06
C ILE A 7 -20.02 11.46 -0.47
N ALA A 8 -20.13 11.24 0.85
CA ALA A 8 -21.41 11.08 1.53
C ALA A 8 -22.25 12.36 1.58
N THR A 9 -21.60 13.53 1.74
CA THR A 9 -22.27 14.83 1.92
C THR A 9 -22.36 15.66 0.65
N GLY A 10 -21.51 15.37 -0.36
CA GLY A 10 -21.32 16.22 -1.54
C GLY A 10 -20.51 17.48 -1.25
N ASP A 11 -20.00 17.67 -0.03
CA ASP A 11 -19.26 18.86 0.37
C ASP A 11 -17.75 18.71 0.09
N LEU A 12 -17.24 19.47 -0.87
CA LEU A 12 -15.82 19.47 -1.23
C LEU A 12 -14.94 20.08 -0.12
N LEU A 13 -15.49 20.80 0.85
CA LEU A 13 -14.72 21.31 1.98
C LEU A 13 -14.28 20.19 2.95
N GLU A 14 -14.91 19.05 2.89
CA GLU A 14 -14.52 17.85 3.64
C GLU A 14 -13.31 17.12 3.03
N LEU A 15 -12.92 17.44 1.79
CA LEU A 15 -11.74 16.85 1.15
C LEU A 15 -10.46 17.28 1.86
N PRO A 16 -9.53 16.37 2.11
CA PRO A 16 -8.19 16.69 2.57
C PRO A 16 -7.44 17.56 1.56
N SER A 17 -6.56 18.43 2.05
CA SER A 17 -5.83 19.38 1.23
C SER A 17 -4.34 19.41 1.61
N ARG A 18 -3.52 20.02 0.79
CA ARG A 18 -2.09 20.26 1.08
C ARG A 18 -1.83 21.09 2.36
N ARG A 19 -2.86 21.67 2.99
CA ARG A 19 -2.74 22.36 4.27
C ARG A 19 -2.79 21.41 5.45
N ASP A 20 -3.32 20.21 5.23
CA ASP A 20 -3.30 19.11 6.19
C ASP A 20 -1.96 18.41 6.03
N GLU A 21 -1.14 18.36 7.06
CA GLU A 21 0.25 17.92 6.98
C GLU A 21 0.39 16.53 6.34
N ASP A 22 -0.43 15.58 6.76
CA ASP A 22 -0.42 14.20 6.24
C ASP A 22 -0.91 14.09 4.77
N TRP A 23 -1.46 15.18 4.20
CA TRP A 23 -1.97 15.25 2.83
C TRP A 23 -1.21 16.26 1.95
N ARG A 24 -0.09 16.77 2.43
CA ARG A 24 0.68 17.83 1.77
C ARG A 24 0.98 17.51 0.31
N TRP A 25 1.32 16.27 -0.01
CA TRP A 25 1.68 15.82 -1.36
C TRP A 25 0.54 15.11 -2.09
N THR A 26 -0.59 14.84 -1.40
CA THR A 26 -1.76 14.16 -1.95
C THR A 26 -3.01 15.02 -1.82
N ASP A 27 -2.93 16.26 -2.32
CA ASP A 27 -4.00 17.25 -2.25
C ASP A 27 -5.23 16.81 -3.06
N LEU A 28 -6.31 16.43 -2.40
CA LEU A 28 -7.58 16.08 -3.04
C LEU A 28 -8.45 17.30 -3.30
N ARG A 29 -8.51 18.26 -2.37
CA ARG A 29 -9.31 19.48 -2.51
C ARG A 29 -8.81 20.37 -3.66
N GLY A 30 -7.50 20.43 -3.86
CA GLY A 30 -6.90 21.13 -5.00
C GLY A 30 -7.19 20.47 -6.34
N LEU A 31 -7.43 19.16 -6.35
CA LEU A 31 -7.62 18.34 -7.54
C LEU A 31 -9.09 18.17 -7.94
N ILE A 32 -9.95 17.79 -6.99
CA ILE A 32 -11.37 17.45 -7.23
C ILE A 32 -12.17 18.74 -7.21
N ARG A 33 -12.75 19.10 -8.37
CA ARG A 33 -13.60 20.28 -8.51
C ARG A 33 -15.09 19.94 -8.47
N VAL A 34 -15.41 18.70 -8.87
CA VAL A 34 -16.75 18.14 -8.85
C VAL A 34 -16.61 16.67 -8.51
N LEU A 35 -17.40 16.18 -7.58
CA LEU A 35 -17.50 14.74 -7.33
C LEU A 35 -18.32 14.10 -8.45
N PRO A 36 -17.90 12.94 -8.97
CA PRO A 36 -18.75 12.16 -9.86
C PRO A 36 -20.08 11.78 -9.19
N ALA A 37 -21.07 11.42 -9.98
CA ALA A 37 -22.30 10.85 -9.45
C ALA A 37 -22.01 9.59 -8.61
N ALA A 38 -22.91 9.28 -7.66
CA ALA A 38 -22.77 8.06 -6.87
C ALA A 38 -22.73 6.82 -7.78
N SER A 39 -21.81 5.91 -7.50
CA SER A 39 -21.70 4.66 -8.26
C SER A 39 -22.98 3.83 -8.19
N PRO A 40 -23.50 3.35 -9.33
CA PRO A 40 -24.69 2.51 -9.37
C PRO A 40 -24.42 1.12 -8.79
N VAL A 41 -25.50 0.34 -8.63
CA VAL A 41 -25.38 -1.11 -8.39
C VAL A 41 -24.94 -1.75 -9.71
N HIS A 42 -23.78 -2.38 -9.70
CA HIS A 42 -23.30 -3.12 -10.86
C HIS A 42 -23.89 -4.52 -10.89
N ALA A 43 -24.40 -4.94 -12.05
CA ALA A 43 -25.01 -6.26 -12.25
C ALA A 43 -24.29 -7.10 -13.33
N GLY A 44 -23.21 -6.58 -13.90
CA GLY A 44 -22.41 -7.26 -14.90
C GLY A 44 -21.45 -8.28 -14.32
N ALA A 45 -20.88 -9.11 -15.18
CA ALA A 45 -19.74 -9.94 -14.81
C ALA A 45 -18.50 -9.08 -14.64
N LEU A 46 -17.61 -9.47 -13.73
CA LEU A 46 -16.30 -8.86 -13.56
C LEU A 46 -15.24 -9.76 -14.18
N ASP A 47 -14.17 -9.15 -14.65
CA ASP A 47 -12.98 -9.89 -15.04
C ASP A 47 -12.35 -10.62 -13.84
N PRO A 48 -11.62 -11.73 -14.06
CA PRO A 48 -10.89 -12.40 -13.01
C PRO A 48 -9.91 -11.44 -12.31
N GLY A 49 -9.89 -11.45 -10.98
CA GLY A 49 -8.95 -10.65 -10.18
C GLY A 49 -7.52 -11.17 -10.27
N PRO A 50 -6.55 -10.36 -9.82
CA PRO A 50 -5.13 -10.73 -9.90
C PRO A 50 -4.76 -11.97 -9.09
N PHE A 51 -5.50 -12.28 -8.05
CA PHE A 51 -5.28 -13.42 -7.15
C PHE A 51 -6.24 -14.59 -7.36
N THR A 52 -6.96 -14.62 -8.49
CA THR A 52 -7.91 -15.69 -8.81
C THR A 52 -7.24 -17.06 -8.75
N GLY A 53 -7.86 -17.99 -8.02
CA GLY A 53 -7.37 -19.37 -7.86
C GLY A 53 -6.29 -19.55 -6.78
N LEU A 54 -5.90 -18.50 -6.04
CA LEU A 54 -4.94 -18.61 -4.94
C LEU A 54 -5.61 -18.65 -3.55
N ALA A 55 -6.89 -18.34 -3.44
CA ALA A 55 -7.58 -18.21 -2.17
C ALA A 55 -8.57 -19.34 -1.91
N ASP A 56 -8.82 -19.60 -0.62
CA ASP A 56 -9.90 -20.48 -0.15
C ASP A 56 -11.27 -19.80 -0.23
N GLU A 57 -11.27 -18.45 -0.17
CA GLU A 57 -12.45 -17.63 -0.16
C GLU A 57 -12.22 -16.34 -0.97
N ASP A 58 -13.14 -16.07 -1.90
CA ASP A 58 -13.16 -14.82 -2.67
C ASP A 58 -14.25 -13.88 -2.11
N VAL A 59 -13.83 -12.68 -1.72
CA VAL A 59 -14.70 -11.59 -1.24
C VAL A 59 -14.60 -10.40 -2.19
N VAL A 60 -15.73 -9.95 -2.71
CA VAL A 60 -15.73 -8.84 -3.67
C VAL A 60 -16.61 -7.69 -3.17
N VAL A 61 -16.04 -6.50 -3.19
CA VAL A 61 -16.72 -5.21 -2.95
C VAL A 61 -16.80 -4.47 -4.27
N ILE A 62 -18.01 -4.34 -4.83
CA ILE A 62 -18.23 -3.72 -6.14
C ILE A 62 -18.92 -2.37 -5.95
N ASN A 63 -18.37 -1.31 -6.51
CA ASN A 63 -18.93 0.03 -6.42
C ASN A 63 -19.31 0.41 -4.98
N GLY A 64 -18.45 0.06 -4.02
CA GLY A 64 -18.63 0.31 -2.61
C GLY A 64 -19.58 -0.64 -1.87
N ARG A 65 -20.08 -1.68 -2.52
CA ARG A 65 -21.05 -2.64 -1.95
C ARG A 65 -20.44 -4.02 -1.82
N GLY A 66 -20.49 -4.58 -0.63
CA GLY A 66 -19.95 -5.91 -0.29
C GLY A 66 -20.28 -6.28 1.16
N PRO A 67 -19.68 -7.34 1.71
CA PRO A 67 -19.85 -7.68 3.10
C PRO A 67 -19.26 -6.58 3.99
N GLY A 68 -19.89 -6.32 5.13
CA GLY A 68 -19.39 -5.36 6.12
C GLY A 68 -18.38 -5.97 7.09
N ARG A 69 -18.28 -7.30 7.14
CA ARG A 69 -17.42 -8.00 8.10
C ARG A 69 -16.99 -9.38 7.61
N ILE A 70 -15.72 -9.73 7.92
CA ILE A 70 -15.13 -11.05 7.78
C ILE A 70 -14.64 -11.49 9.16
N GLN A 71 -14.84 -12.75 9.50
CA GLN A 71 -14.38 -13.33 10.76
C GLN A 71 -13.60 -14.62 10.50
N VAL A 72 -12.41 -14.71 11.08
CA VAL A 72 -11.61 -15.95 11.10
C VAL A 72 -11.61 -16.50 12.54
N ALA A 73 -12.07 -17.72 12.70
CA ALA A 73 -12.12 -18.37 14.00
C ALA A 73 -10.71 -18.56 14.60
N PRO A 74 -10.60 -18.71 15.94
CA PRO A 74 -9.34 -19.09 16.58
C PRO A 74 -8.73 -20.35 15.96
N LEU A 75 -7.38 -20.38 15.86
CA LEU A 75 -6.60 -21.45 15.22
C LEU A 75 -6.92 -21.69 13.73
N GLY A 76 -7.77 -20.85 13.13
CA GLY A 76 -8.14 -20.96 11.72
C GLY A 76 -6.95 -20.64 10.80
N ARG A 77 -6.86 -21.39 9.69
CA ARG A 77 -5.95 -21.04 8.58
C ARG A 77 -6.81 -20.68 7.37
N ARG A 78 -6.52 -19.53 6.74
CA ARG A 78 -7.28 -19.05 5.59
C ARG A 78 -6.38 -18.25 4.64
N VAL A 79 -6.62 -18.47 3.36
CA VAL A 79 -6.17 -17.53 2.30
C VAL A 79 -7.44 -16.86 1.76
N ILE A 80 -7.54 -15.55 1.90
CA ILE A 80 -8.72 -14.78 1.50
C ILE A 80 -8.31 -13.82 0.39
N ALA A 81 -8.98 -13.87 -0.76
CA ALA A 81 -8.86 -12.85 -1.80
C ALA A 81 -9.95 -11.80 -1.60
N LEU A 82 -9.53 -10.55 -1.33
CA LEU A 82 -10.42 -9.41 -1.14
C LEU A 82 -10.23 -8.42 -2.28
N ARG A 83 -11.28 -8.22 -3.07
CA ARG A 83 -11.26 -7.35 -4.23
C ARG A 83 -12.14 -6.12 -4.00
N PHE A 84 -11.60 -4.93 -4.20
CA PHE A 84 -12.35 -3.69 -4.30
C PHE A 84 -12.38 -3.26 -5.77
N VAL A 85 -13.56 -3.33 -6.40
CA VAL A 85 -13.69 -3.11 -7.84
C VAL A 85 -14.55 -1.88 -8.10
N ALA A 86 -13.96 -0.89 -8.77
CA ALA A 86 -14.69 0.18 -9.43
C ALA A 86 -15.07 -0.31 -10.84
N ALA A 87 -16.32 -0.75 -10.99
CA ALA A 87 -16.84 -1.31 -12.24
C ALA A 87 -16.85 -0.26 -13.38
N PRO A 88 -17.08 -0.64 -14.65
CA PRO A 88 -17.02 0.28 -15.78
C PRO A 88 -17.92 1.51 -15.66
N ASP A 89 -19.02 1.41 -14.91
CA ASP A 89 -19.99 2.47 -14.64
C ASP A 89 -19.74 3.21 -13.31
N ALA A 90 -18.60 2.97 -12.64
CA ALA A 90 -18.30 3.59 -11.36
C ALA A 90 -18.18 5.11 -11.45
N GLY A 91 -18.75 5.78 -10.45
CA GLY A 91 -18.60 7.21 -10.19
C GLY A 91 -17.89 7.44 -8.86
N ALA A 92 -18.60 7.99 -7.85
CA ALA A 92 -18.07 8.14 -6.50
C ALA A 92 -18.66 7.09 -5.54
N HIS A 93 -17.81 6.46 -4.73
CA HIS A 93 -18.27 5.59 -3.64
C HIS A 93 -17.23 5.45 -2.53
N ALA A 94 -17.73 5.13 -1.34
CA ALA A 94 -16.91 4.73 -0.21
C ALA A 94 -17.38 3.36 0.29
N SER A 95 -16.45 2.56 0.82
CA SER A 95 -16.71 1.27 1.43
C SER A 95 -16.02 1.15 2.77
N SER A 96 -16.58 0.34 3.66
CA SER A 96 -15.93 -0.03 4.93
C SER A 96 -16.08 -1.52 5.19
N LEU A 97 -15.02 -2.14 5.68
CA LEU A 97 -14.99 -3.56 6.01
C LEU A 97 -14.21 -3.78 7.30
N THR A 98 -14.74 -4.64 8.18
CA THR A 98 -14.05 -5.10 9.39
C THR A 98 -13.60 -6.54 9.21
N ILE A 99 -12.36 -6.85 9.61
CA ILE A 99 -11.80 -8.20 9.61
C ILE A 99 -11.32 -8.53 11.02
N ASP A 100 -11.91 -9.57 11.62
CA ASP A 100 -11.50 -10.03 12.94
C ASP A 100 -10.79 -11.38 12.80
N ILE A 101 -9.54 -11.43 13.26
CA ILE A 101 -8.69 -12.62 13.21
C ILE A 101 -8.55 -13.18 14.63
N GLY A 102 -9.07 -14.38 14.83
CA GLY A 102 -9.12 -15.05 16.14
C GLY A 102 -7.74 -15.43 16.69
N GLU A 103 -7.69 -15.83 17.96
CA GLU A 103 -6.46 -16.22 18.64
C GLU A 103 -5.69 -17.32 17.89
N ASN A 104 -4.39 -17.11 17.72
CA ASN A 104 -3.47 -18.05 17.04
C ASN A 104 -3.94 -18.47 15.63
N ALA A 105 -4.79 -17.70 14.99
CA ALA A 105 -5.15 -17.91 13.59
C ALA A 105 -4.01 -17.45 12.67
N ASP A 106 -3.91 -18.07 11.50
CA ASP A 106 -2.89 -17.78 10.47
C ASP A 106 -3.62 -17.44 9.16
N VAL A 107 -3.51 -16.19 8.73
CA VAL A 107 -4.26 -15.64 7.60
C VAL A 107 -3.34 -15.03 6.56
N THR A 108 -3.57 -15.37 5.30
CA THR A 108 -3.04 -14.60 4.16
C THR A 108 -4.21 -13.83 3.53
N LEU A 109 -4.09 -12.50 3.47
CA LEU A 109 -5.05 -11.62 2.81
C LEU A 109 -4.47 -11.10 1.51
N LEU A 110 -5.01 -11.56 0.39
CA LEU A 110 -4.65 -11.15 -0.97
C LEU A 110 -5.63 -10.07 -1.40
N GLU A 111 -5.23 -8.81 -1.31
CA GLU A 111 -6.10 -7.65 -1.48
C GLU A 111 -5.78 -6.93 -2.79
N SER A 112 -6.84 -6.56 -3.54
CA SER A 112 -6.67 -5.77 -4.76
C SER A 112 -7.64 -4.59 -4.83
N TYR A 113 -7.15 -3.50 -5.41
CA TYR A 113 -7.91 -2.31 -5.79
C TYR A 113 -7.90 -2.20 -7.30
N GLU A 114 -9.06 -2.35 -7.92
CA GLU A 114 -9.18 -2.53 -9.37
C GLU A 114 -10.18 -1.52 -9.95
N GLY A 115 -9.84 -0.95 -11.10
CA GLY A 115 -10.72 -0.06 -11.83
C GLY A 115 -10.88 -0.48 -13.28
N GLU A 116 -12.12 -0.77 -13.67
CA GLU A 116 -12.52 -1.07 -15.06
C GLU A 116 -13.14 0.14 -15.76
N GLY A 117 -13.52 1.18 -14.99
CA GLY A 117 -14.07 2.45 -15.47
C GLY A 117 -13.02 3.56 -15.54
N ALA A 118 -13.49 4.76 -15.86
CA ALA A 118 -12.67 5.97 -15.95
C ALA A 118 -13.20 7.07 -15.02
N GLY A 119 -12.30 7.90 -14.47
CA GLY A 119 -12.65 9.11 -13.71
C GLY A 119 -13.35 8.88 -12.39
N TYR A 120 -13.35 7.68 -11.85
CA TYR A 120 -13.99 7.39 -10.57
C TYR A 120 -13.23 7.99 -9.37
N VAL A 121 -13.96 8.21 -8.27
CA VAL A 121 -13.43 8.74 -7.01
C VAL A 121 -13.86 7.82 -5.87
N VAL A 122 -12.91 7.12 -5.26
CA VAL A 122 -13.23 6.03 -4.32
C VAL A 122 -12.41 6.07 -3.04
N GLU A 123 -13.05 5.66 -1.93
CA GLU A 123 -12.37 5.38 -0.66
C GLU A 123 -12.75 4.00 -0.14
N ALA A 124 -11.75 3.21 0.25
CA ALA A 124 -11.93 1.95 0.97
C ALA A 124 -11.30 2.06 2.36
N ASP A 125 -12.05 1.72 3.40
CA ASP A 125 -11.63 1.78 4.79
C ASP A 125 -11.73 0.39 5.44
N LEU A 126 -10.58 -0.18 5.82
CA LEU A 126 -10.47 -1.46 6.48
C LEU A 126 -10.11 -1.30 7.95
N ALA A 127 -10.81 -2.01 8.81
CA ALA A 127 -10.44 -2.18 10.22
C ALA A 127 -10.09 -3.66 10.45
N ILE A 128 -8.84 -3.97 10.78
CA ILE A 128 -8.36 -5.34 10.96
C ILE A 128 -7.88 -5.51 12.40
N ALA A 129 -8.46 -6.45 13.12
CA ALA A 129 -8.07 -6.77 14.49
C ALA A 129 -7.47 -8.18 14.55
N LEU A 130 -6.22 -8.27 15.05
CA LEU A 130 -5.54 -9.53 15.31
C LEU A 130 -5.59 -9.83 16.82
N ALA A 131 -6.17 -10.95 17.20
CA ALA A 131 -6.16 -11.42 18.59
C ALA A 131 -4.75 -11.90 18.99
N ARG A 132 -4.58 -12.32 20.25
CA ARG A 132 -3.33 -12.85 20.79
C ARG A 132 -2.73 -13.94 19.88
N GLY A 133 -1.44 -13.80 19.54
CA GLY A 133 -0.69 -14.78 18.76
C GLY A 133 -1.18 -14.97 17.31
N ALA A 134 -2.15 -14.19 16.86
CA ALA A 134 -2.61 -14.27 15.48
C ALA A 134 -1.55 -13.77 14.50
N ARG A 135 -1.53 -14.34 13.30
CA ARG A 135 -0.63 -13.99 12.22
C ARG A 135 -1.43 -13.53 11.00
N LEU A 136 -1.00 -12.43 10.40
CA LEU A 136 -1.54 -11.94 9.13
C LEU A 136 -0.41 -11.57 8.17
N GLU A 137 -0.40 -12.20 6.98
CA GLU A 137 0.30 -11.68 5.82
C GLU A 137 -0.71 -11.01 4.89
N ARG A 138 -0.57 -9.70 4.66
CA ARG A 138 -1.42 -8.88 3.79
C ARG A 138 -0.64 -8.46 2.55
N ILE A 139 -1.13 -8.82 1.37
CA ILE A 139 -0.52 -8.43 0.09
C ILE A 139 -1.53 -7.58 -0.66
N VAL A 140 -1.15 -6.33 -0.95
CA VAL A 140 -2.00 -5.31 -1.57
C VAL A 140 -1.49 -4.99 -2.96
N LEU A 141 -2.35 -5.11 -3.96
CA LEU A 141 -2.02 -4.80 -5.34
C LEU A 141 -3.02 -3.78 -5.90
N THR A 142 -2.52 -2.69 -6.47
CA THR A 142 -3.37 -1.67 -7.08
C THR A 142 -3.32 -1.75 -8.60
N ARG A 143 -4.50 -1.63 -9.22
CA ARG A 143 -4.75 -1.59 -10.67
C ARG A 143 -5.80 -0.55 -10.98
N ASP A 144 -5.66 0.64 -10.40
CA ASP A 144 -6.55 1.77 -10.65
C ASP A 144 -6.40 2.31 -12.08
N ALA A 145 -7.47 2.89 -12.62
CA ALA A 145 -7.40 3.62 -13.88
C ALA A 145 -6.54 4.89 -13.75
N ASP A 146 -5.89 5.30 -14.83
CA ASP A 146 -4.94 6.42 -14.85
C ASP A 146 -5.54 7.75 -14.40
N ASP A 147 -6.83 7.96 -14.62
CA ASP A 147 -7.56 9.19 -14.30
C ASP A 147 -8.38 9.11 -12.99
N ALA A 148 -8.27 7.99 -12.28
CA ALA A 148 -8.98 7.76 -11.02
C ALA A 148 -8.38 8.52 -9.83
N VAL A 149 -9.21 8.75 -8.82
CA VAL A 149 -8.79 9.12 -7.47
C VAL A 149 -9.15 7.97 -6.52
N SER A 150 -8.14 7.33 -5.97
CA SER A 150 -8.28 6.13 -5.14
C SER A 150 -7.56 6.32 -3.82
N VAL A 151 -8.28 6.16 -2.73
CA VAL A 151 -7.74 6.19 -1.36
C VAL A 151 -8.12 4.89 -0.66
N SER A 152 -7.13 4.16 -0.19
CA SER A 152 -7.36 3.00 0.67
C SER A 152 -6.68 3.23 2.02
N ARG A 153 -7.40 2.95 3.09
CA ARG A 153 -6.90 3.01 4.46
C ARG A 153 -7.12 1.69 5.16
N ALA A 154 -6.07 1.18 5.81
CA ALA A 154 -6.17 0.03 6.69
C ALA A 154 -5.73 0.43 8.12
N ARG A 155 -6.60 0.22 9.10
CA ARG A 155 -6.29 0.35 10.51
C ARG A 155 -6.12 -1.03 11.12
N ILE A 156 -4.92 -1.30 11.62
CA ILE A 156 -4.53 -2.61 12.14
C ILE A 156 -4.36 -2.52 13.65
N ALA A 157 -5.11 -3.29 14.40
CA ALA A 157 -4.95 -3.43 15.84
C ALA A 157 -4.34 -4.80 16.17
N LEU A 158 -3.18 -4.80 16.84
CA LEU A 158 -2.46 -6.02 17.18
C LEU A 158 -2.70 -6.40 18.64
N GLY A 159 -3.04 -7.64 18.89
CA GLY A 159 -2.99 -8.25 20.21
C GLY A 159 -1.57 -8.64 20.63
N PRO A 160 -1.37 -9.06 21.90
CA PRO A 160 -0.06 -9.53 22.39
C PRO A 160 0.49 -10.69 21.54
N ALA A 161 1.78 -10.65 21.23
CA ALA A 161 2.49 -11.66 20.42
C ALA A 161 1.88 -11.89 19.01
N ALA A 162 1.04 -10.97 18.52
CA ALA A 162 0.55 -11.04 17.15
C ALA A 162 1.65 -10.66 16.15
N SER A 163 1.56 -11.18 14.95
CA SER A 163 2.49 -10.87 13.85
C SER A 163 1.73 -10.34 12.63
N PHE A 164 2.13 -9.17 12.16
CA PHE A 164 1.57 -8.55 10.96
C PHE A 164 2.67 -8.28 9.94
N ALA A 165 2.52 -8.88 8.77
CA ALA A 165 3.36 -8.59 7.62
C ALA A 165 2.49 -8.00 6.49
N GLN A 166 2.97 -6.97 5.82
CA GLN A 166 2.29 -6.36 4.68
C GLN A 166 3.28 -6.09 3.56
N THR A 167 2.81 -6.28 2.30
CA THR A 167 3.51 -5.79 1.11
C THR A 167 2.53 -5.08 0.20
N VAL A 168 2.81 -3.82 -0.16
CA VAL A 168 1.99 -2.97 -1.03
C VAL A 168 2.63 -2.80 -2.39
N PHE A 169 1.87 -2.97 -3.46
CA PHE A 169 2.25 -2.71 -4.85
C PHE A 169 1.39 -1.58 -5.40
N ALA A 170 1.96 -0.37 -5.53
CA ALA A 170 1.26 0.82 -5.99
C ALA A 170 1.69 1.22 -7.41
N GLY A 171 0.79 1.07 -8.38
CA GLY A 171 0.99 1.49 -9.78
C GLY A 171 0.68 2.96 -10.03
N GLY A 172 0.02 3.61 -9.09
CA GLY A 172 -0.45 4.99 -9.20
C GLY A 172 -1.75 5.14 -10.01
N ALA A 173 -2.32 6.31 -9.88
CA ALA A 173 -3.48 6.80 -10.61
C ALA A 173 -3.36 8.32 -10.75
N LYS A 174 -4.39 9.04 -11.15
CA LYS A 174 -4.38 10.52 -11.10
C LYS A 174 -4.07 11.03 -9.70
N ARG A 175 -4.62 10.37 -8.66
CA ARG A 175 -4.18 10.41 -7.25
C ARG A 175 -4.49 9.07 -6.61
N GLN A 176 -3.46 8.43 -6.10
CA GLN A 176 -3.59 7.18 -5.36
C GLN A 176 -2.91 7.35 -4.00
N ARG A 177 -3.58 6.88 -2.94
CA ARG A 177 -3.00 6.79 -1.61
C ARG A 177 -3.37 5.46 -0.97
N VAL A 178 -2.35 4.74 -0.53
CA VAL A 178 -2.48 3.53 0.29
C VAL A 178 -1.94 3.84 1.68
N GLU A 179 -2.83 3.91 2.65
CA GLU A 179 -2.50 4.27 4.04
C GLU A 179 -2.65 3.06 4.95
N THR A 180 -1.67 2.83 5.80
CA THR A 180 -1.70 1.78 6.81
C THR A 180 -1.33 2.36 8.17
N ASP A 181 -2.25 2.26 9.12
CA ASP A 181 -2.08 2.69 10.50
C ASP A 181 -2.07 1.45 11.41
N VAL A 182 -0.98 1.23 12.13
CA VAL A 182 -0.79 0.07 12.99
C VAL A 182 -0.72 0.51 14.45
N ALA A 183 -1.71 0.15 15.23
CA ALA A 183 -1.67 0.25 16.68
C ALA A 183 -1.05 -1.03 17.26
N HIS A 184 0.07 -0.88 17.94
CA HIS A 184 0.87 -1.95 18.51
C HIS A 184 0.84 -1.92 20.06
N PRO A 185 -0.30 -2.30 20.66
CA PRO A 185 -0.47 -2.20 22.13
C PRO A 185 0.10 -3.42 22.88
N GLY A 186 0.50 -4.45 22.16
CA GLY A 186 0.82 -5.76 22.76
C GLY A 186 2.30 -6.03 22.95
N ALA A 187 2.68 -6.58 24.10
CA ALA A 187 4.02 -7.08 24.36
C ALA A 187 4.41 -8.16 23.34
N GLY A 188 5.60 -8.03 22.76
CA GLY A 188 6.19 -9.02 21.87
C GLY A 188 5.51 -9.16 20.51
N ALA A 189 4.68 -8.19 20.08
CA ALA A 189 4.13 -8.22 18.73
C ALA A 189 5.17 -7.75 17.68
N SER A 190 5.04 -8.21 16.45
CA SER A 190 5.95 -7.86 15.36
C SER A 190 5.21 -7.31 14.14
N VAL A 191 5.81 -6.29 13.51
CA VAL A 191 5.27 -5.61 12.33
C VAL A 191 6.33 -5.59 11.24
N ARG A 192 5.94 -6.00 10.02
CA ARG A 192 6.75 -5.85 8.82
C ARG A 192 5.91 -5.12 7.76
N LEU A 193 6.34 -3.92 7.36
CA LEU A 193 5.67 -3.12 6.34
C LEU A 193 6.59 -2.93 5.15
N ASP A 194 6.26 -3.61 4.07
CA ASP A 194 7.00 -3.50 2.82
C ASP A 194 6.15 -2.83 1.75
N GLY A 195 6.78 -2.16 0.78
CA GLY A 195 6.08 -1.51 -0.30
C GLY A 195 6.92 -1.30 -1.54
N LEU A 196 6.26 -1.34 -2.69
CA LEU A 196 6.78 -0.87 -3.96
C LEU A 196 5.83 0.15 -4.55
N TYR A 197 6.38 1.24 -5.12
CA TYR A 197 5.66 2.04 -6.09
C TYR A 197 6.45 2.13 -7.40
N VAL A 198 5.76 1.87 -8.52
CA VAL A 198 6.33 2.00 -9.86
C VAL A 198 5.40 2.89 -10.67
N VAL A 199 5.82 4.14 -10.87
CA VAL A 199 4.95 5.20 -11.37
C VAL A 199 5.53 5.84 -12.62
N GLY A 200 4.75 5.87 -13.69
CA GLY A 200 5.09 6.54 -14.94
C GLY A 200 3.93 7.40 -15.45
N GLY A 201 4.08 7.98 -16.64
CA GLY A 201 3.09 8.89 -17.20
C GLY A 201 2.93 10.14 -16.34
N ARG A 202 1.69 10.47 -15.99
CA ARG A 202 1.33 11.58 -15.08
C ARG A 202 0.68 11.06 -13.79
N ARG A 203 0.93 9.81 -13.46
CA ARG A 203 0.34 9.14 -12.30
C ARG A 203 1.03 9.58 -11.01
N HIS A 204 0.33 9.36 -9.93
CA HIS A 204 0.76 9.66 -8.57
C HIS A 204 0.44 8.46 -7.68
N ALA A 205 1.41 7.99 -6.90
CA ALA A 205 1.24 6.99 -5.86
C ALA A 205 1.79 7.51 -4.53
N ASP A 206 1.01 7.36 -3.46
CA ASP A 206 1.38 7.70 -2.09
C ASP A 206 1.24 6.45 -1.20
N ILE A 207 2.35 5.99 -0.63
CA ILE A 207 2.36 4.95 0.41
C ILE A 207 2.62 5.66 1.74
N THR A 208 1.60 5.68 2.59
CA THR A 208 1.69 6.27 3.93
C THR A 208 1.54 5.19 5.01
N THR A 209 2.43 5.20 5.98
CA THR A 209 2.41 4.24 7.10
C THR A 209 2.58 4.97 8.42
N VAL A 210 1.81 4.57 9.42
CA VAL A 210 1.97 5.01 10.81
C VAL A 210 2.03 3.77 11.69
N VAL A 211 3.04 3.65 12.54
CA VAL A 211 3.16 2.55 13.51
C VAL A 211 3.31 3.15 14.90
N THR A 212 2.35 2.87 15.78
CA THR A 212 2.38 3.34 17.17
C THR A 212 2.68 2.18 18.11
N HIS A 213 3.88 2.16 18.67
CA HIS A 213 4.29 1.24 19.74
C HIS A 213 3.82 1.79 21.09
N ALA A 214 2.93 1.06 21.75
CA ALA A 214 2.40 1.41 23.08
C ALA A 214 2.68 0.34 24.14
N GLY A 215 3.35 -0.76 23.78
CA GLY A 215 3.74 -1.85 24.67
C GLY A 215 5.24 -2.17 24.56
N VAL A 216 5.74 -2.93 25.52
CA VAL A 216 7.16 -3.35 25.58
C VAL A 216 7.49 -4.43 24.53
N ASP A 217 8.77 -4.57 24.20
CA ASP A 217 9.30 -5.63 23.32
C ASP A 217 8.68 -5.63 21.90
N GLY A 218 8.30 -4.46 21.40
CA GLY A 218 7.76 -4.33 20.06
C GLY A 218 8.83 -4.31 18.97
N ALA A 219 8.58 -4.98 17.84
CA ALA A 219 9.48 -4.96 16.70
C ALA A 219 8.78 -4.43 15.42
N THR A 220 9.46 -3.50 14.70
CA THR A 220 9.03 -3.02 13.39
C THR A 220 10.17 -3.05 12.40
N SER A 221 9.93 -3.64 11.22
CA SER A 221 10.82 -3.57 10.07
C SER A 221 10.04 -3.05 8.86
N GLN A 222 10.52 -1.96 8.25
CA GLN A 222 9.88 -1.39 7.07
C GLN A 222 10.90 -1.21 5.94
N LEU A 223 10.50 -1.65 4.72
CA LEU A 223 11.25 -1.43 3.50
C LEU A 223 10.31 -0.98 2.39
N THR A 224 10.47 0.26 1.94
CA THR A 224 9.74 0.77 0.77
C THR A 224 10.71 1.13 -0.34
N LYS A 225 10.44 0.65 -1.55
CA LYS A 225 11.22 1.02 -2.72
C LYS A 225 10.35 1.65 -3.80
N GLY A 226 10.90 2.63 -4.50
CA GLY A 226 10.18 3.38 -5.52
C GLY A 226 10.94 3.52 -6.82
N VAL A 227 10.19 3.52 -7.93
CA VAL A 227 10.71 3.91 -9.24
C VAL A 227 9.74 4.88 -9.87
N VAL A 228 10.24 6.03 -10.28
CA VAL A 228 9.44 7.07 -10.95
C VAL A 228 10.06 7.44 -12.29
N ARG A 229 9.19 7.60 -13.31
CA ARG A 229 9.57 7.89 -14.70
C ARG A 229 8.66 8.96 -15.27
N GLU A 230 9.10 9.57 -16.38
CA GLU A 230 8.35 10.56 -17.15
C GLU A 230 7.95 11.78 -16.30
N GLN A 231 6.69 11.92 -15.93
CA GLN A 231 6.14 12.95 -15.02
C GLN A 231 5.49 12.30 -13.78
N GLY A 232 5.80 11.02 -13.54
CA GLY A 232 5.27 10.26 -12.41
C GLY A 232 5.73 10.84 -11.08
N ARG A 233 4.86 10.77 -10.07
CA ARG A 233 5.17 11.24 -8.72
C ARG A 233 4.97 10.12 -7.71
N GLY A 234 6.03 9.77 -6.99
CA GLY A 234 6.01 8.85 -5.87
C GLY A 234 6.06 9.57 -4.54
N VAL A 235 5.23 9.18 -3.59
CA VAL A 235 5.24 9.73 -2.23
C VAL A 235 5.40 8.59 -1.23
N PHE A 236 6.31 8.77 -0.29
CA PHE A 236 6.46 7.90 0.86
C PHE A 236 6.36 8.73 2.14
N GLN A 237 5.43 8.38 3.02
CA GLN A 237 5.32 8.95 4.35
C GLN A 237 5.35 7.80 5.37
N GLY A 238 6.38 7.77 6.19
CA GLY A 238 6.53 6.75 7.23
C GLY A 238 6.69 7.42 8.59
N ARG A 239 5.83 7.09 9.57
CA ARG A 239 5.96 7.58 10.93
C ARG A 239 5.93 6.43 11.93
N ILE A 240 6.94 6.36 12.77
CA ILE A 240 6.99 5.43 13.90
C ILE A 240 6.92 6.25 15.18
N VAL A 241 5.91 5.98 15.99
CA VAL A 241 5.71 6.60 17.30
C VAL A 241 5.99 5.56 18.37
N VAL A 242 6.92 5.86 19.30
CA VAL A 242 7.22 5.01 20.47
C VAL A 242 6.72 5.74 21.70
N ALA A 243 5.61 5.28 22.27
CA ALA A 243 4.95 5.91 23.40
C ALA A 243 5.79 5.74 24.71
N PRO A 244 5.56 6.56 25.73
CA PRO A 244 6.16 6.37 27.04
C PRO A 244 5.90 4.95 27.58
N GLY A 245 6.95 4.26 28.06
CA GLY A 245 6.86 2.90 28.57
C GLY A 245 6.85 1.79 27.51
N ALA A 246 6.98 2.12 26.24
CA ALA A 246 7.18 1.13 25.16
C ALA A 246 8.67 0.75 25.03
N ASP A 247 9.27 0.36 26.17
CA ASP A 247 10.68 0.03 26.26
C ASP A 247 11.04 -1.24 25.47
N ARG A 248 12.30 -1.37 25.09
CA ARG A 248 12.86 -2.43 24.27
C ARG A 248 12.21 -2.56 22.89
N THR A 249 11.67 -1.45 22.38
CA THR A 249 11.22 -1.36 20.98
C THR A 249 12.44 -1.35 20.04
N ASP A 250 12.46 -2.26 19.05
CA ASP A 250 13.39 -2.23 17.90
C ASP A 250 12.60 -1.88 16.63
N ALA A 251 12.80 -0.67 16.11
CA ALA A 251 12.02 -0.19 14.97
C ALA A 251 12.93 0.40 13.89
N ARG A 252 12.85 -0.16 12.69
CA ARG A 252 13.67 0.26 11.55
C ARG A 252 12.80 0.54 10.34
N MET A 253 13.07 1.68 9.70
CA MET A 253 12.39 2.11 8.48
C MET A 253 13.41 2.50 7.42
N ARG A 254 13.22 1.99 6.20
CA ARG A 254 14.05 2.33 5.05
C ARG A 254 13.18 2.62 3.84
N HIS A 255 13.51 3.71 3.16
CA HIS A 255 12.94 4.06 1.87
C HIS A 255 14.06 4.34 0.87
N ASP A 256 14.01 3.66 -0.28
CA ASP A 256 14.94 3.91 -1.38
C ASP A 256 14.14 4.16 -2.67
N ALA A 257 14.51 5.16 -3.46
CA ALA A 257 13.83 5.45 -4.71
C ALA A 257 14.79 5.80 -5.86
N LEU A 258 14.43 5.35 -7.06
CA LEU A 258 15.09 5.72 -8.31
C LEU A 258 14.23 6.71 -9.08
N VAL A 259 14.82 7.86 -9.42
CA VAL A 259 14.24 8.87 -10.31
C VAL A 259 14.89 8.70 -11.68
N LEU A 260 14.11 8.21 -12.65
CA LEU A 260 14.63 7.80 -13.97
C LEU A 260 14.30 8.79 -15.09
N SER A 261 13.71 9.96 -14.79
CA SER A 261 13.39 11.01 -15.74
C SER A 261 13.44 12.39 -15.08
N ASP A 262 13.81 13.42 -15.84
CA ASP A 262 14.00 14.80 -15.33
C ASP A 262 12.74 15.44 -14.75
N HIS A 263 11.55 15.00 -15.17
CA HIS A 263 10.28 15.54 -14.71
C HIS A 263 9.57 14.62 -13.71
N ALA A 264 10.18 13.50 -13.35
CA ALA A 264 9.68 12.61 -12.30
C ALA A 264 10.05 13.16 -10.92
N GLU A 265 9.19 12.93 -9.93
CA GLU A 265 9.32 13.50 -8.60
C GLU A 265 9.13 12.43 -7.52
N VAL A 266 9.95 12.49 -6.47
CA VAL A 266 9.79 11.68 -5.26
C VAL A 266 9.77 12.60 -4.06
N ASP A 267 8.71 12.48 -3.24
CA ASP A 267 8.62 13.10 -1.93
C ASP A 267 8.75 12.02 -0.86
N ALA A 268 9.64 12.19 0.10
CA ALA A 268 9.84 11.21 1.18
C ALA A 268 9.90 11.89 2.53
N LYS A 269 9.08 11.40 3.47
CA LYS A 269 9.00 11.90 4.85
C LYS A 269 9.06 10.74 5.85
N PRO A 270 10.26 10.22 6.18
CA PRO A 270 10.43 9.31 7.29
C PRO A 270 10.51 10.07 8.62
N GLU A 271 9.70 9.70 9.60
CA GLU A 271 9.62 10.35 10.90
C GLU A 271 9.73 9.35 12.05
N LEU A 272 10.44 9.71 13.11
CA LEU A 272 10.53 9.00 14.37
C LEU A 272 10.12 9.92 15.51
N GLU A 273 9.11 9.56 16.27
CA GLU A 273 8.65 10.24 17.48
C GLU A 273 8.89 9.31 18.67
N ILE A 274 9.95 9.54 19.44
CA ILE A 274 10.41 8.61 20.46
C ILE A 274 10.23 9.24 21.83
N TYR A 275 9.40 8.61 22.67
CA TYR A 275 9.08 9.04 24.02
C TYR A 275 9.43 8.01 25.10
N ALA A 276 10.24 6.98 24.75
CA ALA A 276 10.80 5.96 25.65
C ALA A 276 12.33 5.99 25.60
N ASP A 277 13.00 5.57 26.66
CA ASP A 277 14.45 5.70 26.81
C ASP A 277 15.22 4.47 26.30
N ASP A 278 14.73 3.25 26.58
CA ASP A 278 15.40 1.98 26.24
C ASP A 278 14.87 1.44 24.91
N VAL A 279 15.31 2.04 23.78
CA VAL A 279 14.84 1.66 22.44
C VAL A 279 15.97 1.66 21.41
N SER A 280 15.80 0.89 20.33
CA SER A 280 16.67 0.87 19.16
C SER A 280 15.85 1.28 17.93
N CYS A 281 15.90 2.56 17.54
CA CYS A 281 15.13 3.07 16.42
C CYS A 281 16.04 3.74 15.39
N ALA A 282 15.77 3.46 14.10
CA ALA A 282 16.50 4.06 13.00
C ALA A 282 15.62 4.24 11.77
N HIS A 283 15.87 5.30 11.00
CA HIS A 283 15.35 5.40 9.66
C HIS A 283 16.45 5.75 8.65
N GLY A 284 16.23 5.38 7.38
CA GLY A 284 17.07 5.75 6.25
C GLY A 284 16.22 6.13 5.04
N ASN A 285 16.69 7.07 4.25
CA ASN A 285 16.05 7.46 3.02
C ASN A 285 17.11 7.77 1.94
N THR A 286 16.95 7.15 0.76
CA THR A 286 17.83 7.37 -0.38
C THR A 286 16.97 7.66 -1.62
N VAL A 287 17.26 8.77 -2.29
CA VAL A 287 16.66 9.09 -3.59
C VAL A 287 17.80 9.35 -4.56
N GLY A 288 17.83 8.63 -5.67
CA GLY A 288 18.93 8.71 -6.62
C GLY A 288 18.57 8.23 -8.02
N ALA A 289 19.59 7.99 -8.82
CA ALA A 289 19.50 7.39 -10.15
C ALA A 289 20.07 5.97 -10.15
N LEU A 290 20.00 5.29 -11.29
CA LEU A 290 20.70 4.02 -11.47
C LEU A 290 22.21 4.21 -11.35
N ASP A 291 22.88 3.20 -10.80
CA ASP A 291 24.33 3.17 -10.67
C ASP A 291 24.97 3.11 -12.07
N GLU A 292 25.68 4.18 -12.43
CA GLU A 292 26.36 4.32 -13.73
C GLU A 292 27.50 3.32 -13.90
N GLU A 293 28.18 2.89 -12.84
CA GLU A 293 29.24 1.88 -12.91
C GLU A 293 28.63 0.51 -13.23
N ALA A 294 27.51 0.17 -12.57
CA ALA A 294 26.78 -1.06 -12.83
C ALA A 294 26.20 -1.08 -14.26
N LEU A 295 25.66 0.06 -14.74
CA LEU A 295 25.23 0.20 -16.14
C LEU A 295 26.37 0.04 -17.12
N PHE A 296 27.50 0.69 -16.88
CA PHE A 296 28.69 0.56 -17.70
C PHE A 296 29.15 -0.89 -17.77
N TYR A 297 29.23 -1.57 -16.63
CA TYR A 297 29.63 -2.98 -16.55
C TYR A 297 28.69 -3.89 -17.36
N ALA A 298 27.37 -3.72 -17.21
CA ALA A 298 26.39 -4.49 -17.96
C ALA A 298 26.56 -4.29 -19.49
N ARG A 299 26.74 -3.04 -19.92
CA ARG A 299 27.00 -2.72 -21.36
C ARG A 299 28.28 -3.34 -21.87
N GLN A 300 29.36 -3.39 -21.09
CA GLN A 300 30.62 -4.07 -21.47
C GLN A 300 30.43 -5.58 -21.61
N ARG A 301 29.44 -6.18 -20.99
CA ARG A 301 29.04 -7.59 -21.14
C ARG A 301 28.10 -7.83 -22.32
N GLY A 302 27.76 -6.80 -23.09
CA GLY A 302 26.98 -6.91 -24.34
C GLY A 302 25.48 -6.69 -24.15
N PHE A 303 25.00 -6.31 -22.95
CA PHE A 303 23.59 -5.95 -22.76
C PHE A 303 23.29 -4.61 -23.43
N PRO A 304 22.21 -4.51 -24.24
CA PRO A 304 21.71 -3.22 -24.71
C PRO A 304 21.37 -2.29 -23.54
N ASP A 305 21.49 -0.97 -23.70
CA ASP A 305 21.28 0.00 -22.63
C ASP A 305 19.90 -0.15 -21.95
N ALA A 306 18.84 -0.29 -22.75
CA ALA A 306 17.49 -0.47 -22.23
C ALA A 306 17.33 -1.76 -21.38
N GLU A 307 17.97 -2.84 -21.82
CA GLU A 307 17.95 -4.12 -21.09
C GLU A 307 18.76 -4.04 -19.79
N ALA A 308 19.94 -3.42 -19.83
CA ALA A 308 20.77 -3.19 -18.66
C ALA A 308 20.03 -2.34 -17.60
N ARG A 309 19.35 -1.26 -18.02
CA ARG A 309 18.53 -0.43 -17.13
C ARG A 309 17.35 -1.21 -16.53
N ALA A 310 16.63 -1.98 -17.33
CA ALA A 310 15.53 -2.81 -16.85
C ALA A 310 16.02 -3.84 -15.82
N MET A 311 17.11 -4.54 -16.11
CA MET A 311 17.70 -5.55 -15.23
C MET A 311 18.12 -4.96 -13.87
N LEU A 312 18.77 -3.80 -13.88
CA LEU A 312 19.18 -3.12 -12.62
C LEU A 312 17.98 -2.62 -11.82
N THR A 313 16.94 -2.13 -12.52
CA THR A 313 15.69 -1.71 -11.87
C THR A 313 14.97 -2.91 -11.26
N ASP A 314 14.89 -4.04 -11.96
CA ASP A 314 14.27 -5.28 -11.44
C ASP A 314 15.05 -5.83 -10.23
N ALA A 315 16.37 -5.81 -10.28
CA ALA A 315 17.20 -6.22 -9.14
C ALA A 315 16.99 -5.29 -7.92
N PHE A 316 16.88 -3.98 -8.14
CA PHE A 316 16.60 -3.00 -7.08
C PHE A 316 15.25 -3.26 -6.42
N LEU A 317 14.20 -3.54 -7.18
CA LEU A 317 12.85 -3.78 -6.68
C LEU A 317 12.68 -5.20 -6.11
N GLY A 318 13.46 -6.15 -6.57
CA GLY A 318 13.38 -7.58 -6.21
C GLY A 318 13.52 -7.84 -4.71
N GLU A 319 14.28 -7.02 -3.98
CA GLU A 319 14.47 -7.15 -2.53
C GLU A 319 13.14 -7.15 -1.76
N VAL A 320 12.15 -6.39 -2.22
CA VAL A 320 10.81 -6.37 -1.60
C VAL A 320 10.02 -7.63 -1.93
N LEU A 321 10.11 -8.12 -3.18
CA LEU A 321 9.43 -9.33 -3.61
C LEU A 321 9.90 -10.57 -2.82
N ASP A 322 11.18 -10.64 -2.51
CA ASP A 322 11.78 -11.77 -1.79
C ASP A 322 11.30 -11.86 -0.33
N ARG A 323 10.66 -10.81 0.19
CA ARG A 323 10.09 -10.77 1.54
C ARG A 323 8.65 -11.28 1.62
N ILE A 324 7.98 -11.56 0.50
CA ILE A 324 6.64 -12.15 0.45
C ILE A 324 6.75 -13.64 0.76
N GLU A 325 5.94 -14.12 1.70
CA GLU A 325 6.00 -15.51 2.13
C GLU A 325 5.12 -16.42 1.25
N HIS A 326 3.94 -15.92 0.82
CA HIS A 326 3.02 -16.69 -0.03
C HIS A 326 3.52 -16.76 -1.49
N ASP A 327 3.98 -17.95 -1.93
CA ASP A 327 4.64 -18.14 -3.23
C ASP A 327 3.78 -17.69 -4.42
N GLY A 328 2.51 -18.12 -4.47
CA GLY A 328 1.61 -17.72 -5.57
C GLY A 328 1.39 -16.22 -5.66
N ALA A 329 1.31 -15.53 -4.52
CA ALA A 329 1.19 -14.06 -4.51
C ALA A 329 2.50 -13.37 -4.92
N ARG A 330 3.65 -13.96 -4.59
CA ARG A 330 4.96 -13.48 -5.07
C ARG A 330 5.05 -13.58 -6.60
N ASP A 331 4.51 -14.62 -7.21
CA ASP A 331 4.50 -14.77 -8.67
C ASP A 331 3.56 -13.73 -9.33
N VAL A 332 2.39 -13.48 -8.74
CA VAL A 332 1.50 -12.38 -9.18
C VAL A 332 2.21 -11.02 -9.07
N ALA A 333 2.91 -10.77 -7.97
CA ALA A 333 3.68 -9.55 -7.76
C ALA A 333 4.81 -9.38 -8.79
N ARG A 334 5.52 -10.45 -9.14
CA ARG A 334 6.52 -10.44 -10.23
C ARG A 334 5.90 -10.11 -11.58
N ALA A 335 4.75 -10.71 -11.89
CA ALA A 335 4.03 -10.41 -13.12
C ALA A 335 3.55 -8.95 -13.17
N TRP A 336 3.04 -8.43 -12.05
CA TRP A 336 2.66 -7.03 -11.90
C TRP A 336 3.85 -6.10 -12.15
N LEU A 337 5.00 -6.38 -11.53
CA LEU A 337 6.23 -5.60 -11.70
C LEU A 337 6.69 -5.61 -13.15
N ALA A 338 6.73 -6.78 -13.80
CA ALA A 338 7.11 -6.91 -15.20
C ALA A 338 6.21 -6.09 -16.13
N GLY A 339 4.92 -5.95 -15.80
CA GLY A 339 3.97 -5.10 -16.53
C GLY A 339 4.21 -3.60 -16.36
N HIS A 340 4.69 -3.17 -15.20
CA HIS A 340 4.92 -1.75 -14.86
C HIS A 340 6.35 -1.28 -15.15
N ASN A 341 7.32 -2.19 -15.19
CA ASN A 341 8.73 -1.84 -15.40
C ASN A 341 9.13 -1.75 -16.87
N ARG A 342 8.29 -2.20 -17.81
CA ARG A 342 8.55 -2.02 -19.25
C ARG A 342 8.36 -0.56 -19.61
N ALA A 343 9.38 0.06 -20.24
CA ALA A 343 9.21 1.36 -20.85
C ALA A 343 8.08 1.28 -21.90
N PRO A 344 7.21 2.31 -22.01
CA PRO A 344 6.29 2.36 -23.15
C PRO A 344 7.11 2.27 -24.44
N SER A 345 6.69 1.37 -25.32
CA SER A 345 7.28 1.13 -26.65
C SER A 345 7.09 2.32 -27.58
#